data_533c9d1fd70cc7b48ddc21e1369efeaa
#
_entry.id   533c9d1fd70cc7b48ddc21e1369efeaa
#
_cell.length_a   1.000
_cell.length_b   1.000
_cell.length_c   1.000
_cell.angle_alpha   90.00
_cell.angle_beta   90.00
_cell.angle_gamma   90.00
#
_symmetry.space_group_name_H-M   'P 1'
#
loop_
_entity.id
_entity.type
_entity.pdbx_description
1 polymer ?
#
loop_
_entity_poly.entity_id
_entity_poly.type
_entity_poly.pdbx_seq_one_letter_code
_entity_poly.pdbx_strand_id
1 'polypeptide(L)'
;AESLIYLAFLSSHRVANNVPLISLGAQQAIIRTEIERDDRTLNIDLEINASKANRARINGNPTRSQREILGACQIVYFSPEDLDLVRGEPGGRRDFLDRLLITRTPRMAGVIADYERVVKQRNALLKTRSSASALLPWNEQLIKFGAQLTADRIALVEALNPWVTKNYANLNEVKPASISYKCSSEGVSNNFENNVEVLTKRLEEVAYQEIERGVSLIGPHRDDLHLQIGDFPAKGYASHGESWSMAISLRIGSFNLLKSEGSEPILILDDVFAELDTSRRKQLMSATQIAEQTIITTAVESDLPAELLTQKFYV
;
A
#
# COMPACT_ATOMS: atom_id res chain seq x y z
N ALA A 1 -2.29 -11.01 -12.81
CA ALA A 1 -2.28 -9.92 -11.81
C ALA A 1 -1.47 -10.33 -10.57
N GLU A 2 -1.85 -11.39 -9.85
CA GLU A 2 -1.28 -11.80 -8.55
C GLU A 2 0.26 -11.92 -8.52
N SER A 3 0.86 -12.54 -9.54
CA SER A 3 2.32 -12.71 -9.62
C SER A 3 3.08 -11.38 -9.69
N LEU A 4 2.54 -10.39 -10.42
CA LEU A 4 3.13 -9.06 -10.51
C LEU A 4 2.96 -8.27 -9.20
N ILE A 5 1.80 -8.39 -8.56
CA ILE A 5 1.55 -7.78 -7.25
C ILE A 5 2.52 -8.38 -6.23
N TYR A 6 2.71 -9.70 -6.24
CA TYR A 6 3.66 -10.35 -5.34
C TYR A 6 5.11 -9.93 -5.63
N LEU A 7 5.49 -9.80 -6.89
CA LEU A 7 6.82 -9.31 -7.26
C LEU A 7 7.10 -7.89 -6.75
N ALA A 8 6.10 -7.01 -6.85
CA ALA A 8 6.22 -5.60 -6.45
C ALA A 8 6.23 -5.38 -4.93
N PHE A 9 5.52 -6.22 -4.16
CA PHE A 9 5.32 -6.01 -2.71
C PHE A 9 5.83 -7.14 -1.84
N LEU A 10 6.26 -8.26 -2.41
CA LEU A 10 6.66 -9.49 -1.70
C LEU A 10 5.55 -10.04 -0.78
N SER A 11 4.33 -9.73 -1.11
CA SER A 11 3.12 -10.17 -0.40
C SER A 11 1.94 -10.28 -1.37
N SER A 12 1.02 -11.18 -1.09
CA SER A 12 -0.26 -11.24 -1.79
C SER A 12 -1.21 -10.15 -1.29
N HIS A 13 -2.13 -9.72 -2.15
CA HIS A 13 -3.26 -8.88 -1.74
C HIS A 13 -4.47 -9.71 -1.29
N ARG A 14 -4.50 -11.01 -1.62
CA ARG A 14 -5.63 -11.91 -1.34
C ARG A 14 -5.41 -12.83 -0.15
N VAL A 15 -4.16 -13.23 0.13
CA VAL A 15 -3.85 -14.23 1.14
C VAL A 15 -2.74 -13.77 2.09
N ALA A 16 -2.90 -14.09 3.38
CA ALA A 16 -1.95 -13.68 4.41
C ALA A 16 -0.68 -14.53 4.49
N ASN A 17 -0.66 -15.71 3.84
CA ASN A 17 0.49 -16.60 3.81
C ASN A 17 0.71 -17.17 2.40
N ASN A 18 1.88 -17.76 2.16
CA ASN A 18 2.30 -18.21 0.83
C ASN A 18 1.69 -19.54 0.38
N VAL A 19 1.14 -20.36 1.29
CA VAL A 19 0.69 -21.70 0.97
C VAL A 19 -0.36 -21.74 -0.15
N PRO A 20 -1.39 -20.87 -0.17
CA PRO A 20 -2.38 -20.84 -1.24
C PRO A 20 -1.84 -20.42 -2.62
N LEU A 21 -0.64 -19.82 -2.67
CA LEU A 21 0.01 -19.41 -3.93
C LEU A 21 0.80 -20.56 -4.59
N ILE A 22 0.91 -21.70 -3.91
CA ILE A 22 1.69 -22.84 -4.35
C ILE A 22 0.72 -23.93 -4.78
N SER A 23 0.94 -24.52 -5.96
CA SER A 23 0.11 -25.61 -6.46
C SER A 23 0.05 -26.79 -5.49
N LEU A 24 -1.10 -27.44 -5.42
CA LEU A 24 -1.32 -28.59 -4.54
C LEU A 24 -0.26 -29.69 -4.81
N GLY A 25 0.42 -30.13 -3.76
CA GLY A 25 1.50 -31.10 -3.83
C GLY A 25 2.88 -30.54 -4.18
N ALA A 26 2.98 -29.28 -4.58
CA ALA A 26 4.27 -28.63 -4.79
C ALA A 26 4.86 -28.06 -3.49
N GLN A 27 6.19 -27.88 -3.45
CA GLN A 27 6.90 -27.29 -2.30
C GLN A 27 7.15 -25.79 -2.48
N GLN A 28 7.04 -25.30 -3.71
CA GLN A 28 7.33 -23.92 -4.08
C GLN A 28 6.59 -23.50 -5.33
N ALA A 29 6.41 -22.20 -5.48
CA ALA A 29 6.06 -21.54 -6.73
C ALA A 29 7.22 -20.65 -7.19
N ILE A 30 7.35 -20.44 -8.50
CA ILE A 30 8.41 -19.61 -9.07
C ILE A 30 7.79 -18.57 -9.99
N ILE A 31 8.13 -17.30 -9.75
CA ILE A 31 7.84 -16.19 -10.65
C ILE A 31 9.12 -15.85 -11.38
N ARG A 32 9.07 -15.87 -12.72
CA ARG A 32 10.16 -15.40 -13.59
C ARG A 32 9.68 -14.22 -14.38
N THR A 33 10.48 -13.15 -14.36
CA THR A 33 10.10 -11.88 -14.95
C THR A 33 11.30 -11.27 -15.64
N GLU A 34 11.07 -10.75 -16.83
CA GLU A 34 11.98 -9.87 -17.55
C GLU A 34 11.40 -8.46 -17.54
N ILE A 35 12.17 -7.49 -17.08
CA ILE A 35 11.78 -6.09 -16.98
C ILE A 35 12.74 -5.30 -17.86
N GLU A 36 12.20 -4.62 -18.85
CA GLU A 36 12.93 -3.68 -19.68
C GLU A 36 12.68 -2.26 -19.18
N ARG A 37 13.76 -1.50 -18.96
CA ARG A 37 13.69 -0.10 -18.57
C ARG A 37 14.99 0.62 -18.99
N ASP A 38 14.86 1.77 -19.65
CA ASP A 38 16.00 2.61 -20.06
C ASP A 38 17.09 1.81 -20.78
N ASP A 39 16.73 1.01 -21.80
CA ASP A 39 17.60 0.11 -22.59
C ASP A 39 18.34 -0.93 -21.75
N ARG A 40 17.86 -1.22 -20.54
CA ARG A 40 18.41 -2.27 -19.68
C ARG A 40 17.37 -3.35 -19.43
N THR A 41 17.82 -4.60 -19.50
CA THR A 41 17.01 -5.76 -19.17
C THR A 41 17.40 -6.30 -17.80
N LEU A 42 16.41 -6.46 -16.95
CA LEU A 42 16.54 -7.04 -15.62
C LEU A 42 15.73 -8.33 -15.52
N ASN A 43 16.44 -9.45 -15.34
CA ASN A 43 15.80 -10.75 -15.12
C ASN A 43 15.65 -11.01 -13.62
N ILE A 44 14.45 -11.29 -13.15
CA ILE A 44 14.16 -11.60 -11.75
C ILE A 44 13.50 -12.98 -11.65
N ASP A 45 14.11 -13.86 -10.87
CA ASP A 45 13.52 -15.11 -10.41
C ASP A 45 13.16 -14.96 -8.93
N LEU A 46 11.89 -15.18 -8.58
CA LEU A 46 11.40 -15.17 -7.20
C LEU A 46 10.81 -16.54 -6.87
N GLU A 47 11.42 -17.21 -5.91
CA GLU A 47 11.00 -18.51 -5.39
C GLU A 47 10.18 -18.31 -4.12
N ILE A 48 8.91 -18.69 -4.17
CA ILE A 48 7.95 -18.61 -3.06
C ILE A 48 7.86 -20.01 -2.45
N ASN A 49 8.22 -20.13 -1.18
CA ASN A 49 8.32 -21.40 -0.47
C ASN A 49 7.19 -21.59 0.55
N ALA A 50 6.70 -22.82 0.71
CA ALA A 50 5.67 -23.16 1.68
C ALA A 50 6.21 -23.14 3.15
N SER A 51 7.45 -23.61 3.35
CA SER A 51 8.00 -23.84 4.70
C SER A 51 9.39 -23.26 4.93
N LYS A 52 9.98 -22.63 3.92
CA LYS A 52 11.31 -22.00 3.98
C LYS A 52 11.21 -20.51 3.67
N ALA A 53 12.30 -19.78 3.92
CA ALA A 53 12.40 -18.40 3.45
C ALA A 53 12.34 -18.35 1.91
N ASN A 54 11.64 -17.37 1.37
CA ASN A 54 11.63 -17.09 -0.06
C ASN A 54 13.02 -16.66 -0.52
N ARG A 55 13.33 -16.92 -1.79
CA ARG A 55 14.62 -16.57 -2.40
C ARG A 55 14.40 -15.79 -3.67
N ALA A 56 15.31 -14.87 -3.95
CA ALA A 56 15.29 -14.11 -5.20
C ALA A 56 16.66 -14.18 -5.88
N ARG A 57 16.64 -14.03 -7.22
CA ARG A 57 17.83 -13.86 -8.04
C ARG A 57 17.61 -12.68 -8.97
N ILE A 58 18.69 -11.95 -9.22
CA ILE A 58 18.73 -10.86 -10.20
C ILE A 58 19.80 -11.21 -11.22
N ASN A 59 19.42 -11.30 -12.50
CA ASN A 59 20.31 -11.70 -13.61
C ASN A 59 21.06 -13.00 -13.29
N GLY A 60 20.34 -13.98 -12.72
CA GLY A 60 20.89 -15.29 -12.34
C GLY A 60 21.66 -15.33 -11.02
N ASN A 61 22.03 -14.17 -10.45
CA ASN A 61 22.78 -14.08 -9.21
C ASN A 61 21.85 -14.06 -7.99
N PRO A 62 22.09 -14.89 -6.95
CA PRO A 62 21.27 -14.88 -5.76
C PRO A 62 21.42 -13.57 -4.99
N THR A 63 20.29 -13.04 -4.49
CA THR A 63 20.26 -11.87 -3.60
C THR A 63 20.50 -12.29 -2.15
N ARG A 64 20.96 -11.36 -1.30
CA ARG A 64 21.08 -11.56 0.15
C ARG A 64 19.71 -11.57 0.83
N SER A 65 18.78 -10.81 0.28
CA SER A 65 17.40 -10.71 0.75
C SER A 65 16.46 -10.55 -0.44
N GLN A 66 15.28 -11.19 -0.38
CA GLN A 66 14.25 -10.96 -1.39
C GLN A 66 13.85 -9.47 -1.55
N ARG A 67 14.09 -8.63 -0.52
CA ARG A 67 13.79 -7.19 -0.58
C ARG A 67 14.65 -6.42 -1.60
N GLU A 68 15.76 -6.99 -2.07
CA GLU A 68 16.60 -6.35 -3.08
C GLU A 68 15.92 -6.21 -4.44
N ILE A 69 14.85 -6.98 -4.71
CA ILE A 69 14.05 -6.83 -5.93
C ILE A 69 12.99 -5.73 -5.85
N LEU A 70 12.72 -5.18 -4.64
CA LEU A 70 11.71 -4.12 -4.50
C LEU A 70 12.14 -2.87 -5.28
N GLY A 71 11.17 -2.26 -5.96
CA GLY A 71 11.37 -1.11 -6.84
C GLY A 71 11.79 -1.46 -8.26
N ALA A 72 12.19 -2.72 -8.55
CA ALA A 72 12.47 -3.16 -9.90
C ALA A 72 11.20 -3.19 -10.77
N CYS A 73 10.09 -3.67 -10.20
CA CYS A 73 8.77 -3.62 -10.82
C CYS A 73 7.86 -2.70 -10.01
N GLN A 74 7.51 -1.56 -10.57
CA GLN A 74 6.57 -0.63 -9.96
C GLN A 74 5.18 -0.85 -10.55
N ILE A 75 4.19 -1.01 -9.69
CA ILE A 75 2.81 -1.23 -10.13
C ILE A 75 1.84 -0.32 -9.37
N VAL A 76 0.76 0.02 -10.04
CA VAL A 76 -0.48 0.48 -9.41
C VAL A 76 -1.57 -0.49 -9.82
N TYR A 77 -2.19 -1.14 -8.85
CA TYR A 77 -3.28 -2.08 -9.13
C TYR A 77 -4.60 -1.53 -8.61
N PHE A 78 -5.66 -1.83 -9.32
CA PHE A 78 -7.02 -1.50 -8.96
C PHE A 78 -7.89 -2.75 -9.07
N SER A 79 -8.68 -3.02 -8.05
CA SER A 79 -9.54 -4.19 -7.93
C SER A 79 -10.86 -3.82 -7.20
N PRO A 80 -11.93 -4.65 -7.27
CA PRO A 80 -13.18 -4.40 -6.56
C PRO A 80 -13.01 -4.23 -5.05
N GLU A 81 -12.03 -4.88 -4.45
CA GLU A 81 -11.70 -4.79 -3.03
C GLU A 81 -11.26 -3.37 -2.61
N ASP A 82 -10.91 -2.51 -3.56
CA ASP A 82 -10.54 -1.12 -3.26
C ASP A 82 -11.69 -0.27 -2.69
N LEU A 83 -12.92 -0.72 -2.81
CA LEU A 83 -14.04 -0.15 -2.04
C LEU A 83 -13.80 -0.20 -0.53
N ASP A 84 -13.06 -1.19 -0.04
CA ASP A 84 -12.69 -1.30 1.36
C ASP A 84 -11.71 -0.22 1.82
N LEU A 85 -10.99 0.45 0.92
CA LEU A 85 -10.23 1.65 1.26
C LEU A 85 -11.15 2.76 1.78
N VAL A 86 -12.36 2.86 1.21
CA VAL A 86 -13.32 3.90 1.56
C VAL A 86 -14.22 3.48 2.73
N ARG A 87 -14.71 2.24 2.71
CA ARG A 87 -15.73 1.73 3.63
C ARG A 87 -15.17 0.91 4.78
N GLY A 88 -14.01 0.31 4.56
CA GLY A 88 -13.40 -0.63 5.48
C GLY A 88 -12.69 0.01 6.67
N GLU A 89 -11.93 -0.80 7.39
CA GLU A 89 -11.20 -0.40 8.57
C GLU A 89 -9.87 0.29 8.25
N PRO A 90 -9.30 1.06 9.19
CA PRO A 90 -8.03 1.79 8.99
C PRO A 90 -6.85 0.91 8.53
N GLY A 91 -6.88 -0.39 8.82
CA GLY A 91 -5.83 -1.34 8.42
C GLY A 91 -5.56 -1.35 6.93
N GLY A 92 -6.61 -1.44 6.10
CA GLY A 92 -6.50 -1.44 4.64
C GLY A 92 -5.94 -0.12 4.11
N ARG A 93 -6.32 1.02 4.70
CA ARG A 93 -5.80 2.34 4.31
C ARG A 93 -4.32 2.50 4.68
N ARG A 94 -3.87 1.95 5.82
CA ARG A 94 -2.45 1.92 6.17
C ARG A 94 -1.64 1.05 5.21
N ASP A 95 -2.14 -0.14 4.86
CA ASP A 95 -1.51 -1.02 3.87
C ASP A 95 -1.40 -0.33 2.50
N PHE A 96 -2.43 0.39 2.07
CA PHE A 96 -2.40 1.21 0.85
C PHE A 96 -1.26 2.25 0.88
N LEU A 97 -1.14 3.02 1.98
CA LEU A 97 -0.06 4.00 2.12
C LEU A 97 1.32 3.34 2.15
N ASP A 98 1.46 2.23 2.86
CA ASP A 98 2.73 1.51 2.98
C ASP A 98 3.19 0.93 1.65
N ARG A 99 2.29 0.34 0.87
CA ARG A 99 2.59 -0.13 -0.49
C ARG A 99 3.00 1.02 -1.41
N LEU A 100 2.33 2.15 -1.35
CA LEU A 100 2.70 3.32 -2.15
C LEU A 100 4.05 3.91 -1.71
N LEU A 101 4.35 3.95 -0.40
CA LEU A 101 5.66 4.31 0.12
C LEU A 101 6.76 3.38 -0.38
N ILE A 102 6.54 2.07 -0.35
CA ILE A 102 7.51 1.07 -0.85
C ILE A 102 7.73 1.26 -2.36
N THR A 103 6.67 1.53 -3.13
CA THR A 103 6.79 1.78 -4.57
C THR A 103 7.63 3.03 -4.86
N ARG A 104 7.43 4.13 -4.12
CA ARG A 104 8.22 5.36 -4.25
C ARG A 104 9.65 5.21 -3.72
N THR A 105 9.80 4.53 -2.60
CA THR A 105 11.04 4.47 -1.82
C THR A 105 11.22 3.05 -1.27
N PRO A 106 11.82 2.12 -2.02
CA PRO A 106 11.89 0.70 -1.66
C PRO A 106 12.51 0.40 -0.29
N ARG A 107 13.41 1.27 0.20
CA ARG A 107 14.01 1.16 1.55
C ARG A 107 12.95 1.19 2.67
N MET A 108 11.78 1.78 2.42
CA MET A 108 10.70 1.85 3.40
C MET A 108 10.15 0.48 3.78
N ALA A 109 10.27 -0.52 2.92
CA ALA A 109 9.94 -1.90 3.28
C ALA A 109 10.73 -2.42 4.50
N GLY A 110 11.97 -1.95 4.67
CA GLY A 110 12.79 -2.24 5.86
C GLY A 110 12.24 -1.55 7.11
N VAL A 111 11.97 -0.25 7.01
CA VAL A 111 11.44 0.57 8.13
C VAL A 111 10.10 0.04 8.62
N ILE A 112 9.18 -0.25 7.68
CA ILE A 112 7.84 -0.79 7.99
C ILE A 112 7.95 -2.14 8.70
N ALA A 113 8.73 -3.07 8.17
CA ALA A 113 8.88 -4.39 8.77
C ALA A 113 9.59 -4.37 10.13
N ASP A 114 10.57 -3.47 10.32
CA ASP A 114 11.22 -3.28 11.60
C ASP A 114 10.25 -2.67 12.63
N TYR A 115 9.44 -1.69 12.21
CA TYR A 115 8.41 -1.11 13.05
C TYR A 115 7.36 -2.15 13.48
N GLU A 116 6.83 -2.94 12.56
CA GLU A 116 5.86 -4.01 12.86
C GLU A 116 6.43 -5.06 13.83
N ARG A 117 7.69 -5.46 13.60
CA ARG A 117 8.39 -6.38 14.51
C ARG A 117 8.51 -5.78 15.91
N VAL A 118 8.88 -4.51 16.02
CA VAL A 118 8.99 -3.81 17.32
C VAL A 118 7.64 -3.77 18.02
N VAL A 119 6.57 -3.35 17.33
CA VAL A 119 5.21 -3.35 17.92
C VAL A 119 4.79 -4.73 18.40
N LYS A 120 5.04 -5.77 17.62
CA LYS A 120 4.72 -7.16 17.99
C LYS A 120 5.46 -7.62 19.24
N GLN A 121 6.77 -7.39 19.31
CA GLN A 121 7.60 -7.79 20.45
C GLN A 121 7.24 -6.99 21.71
N ARG A 122 7.08 -5.66 21.55
CA ARG A 122 6.67 -4.79 22.65
C ARG A 122 5.30 -5.18 23.21
N ASN A 123 4.32 -5.47 22.36
CA ASN A 123 3.01 -5.93 22.80
C ASN A 123 3.08 -7.29 23.52
N ALA A 124 3.98 -8.20 23.14
CA ALA A 124 4.21 -9.44 23.85
C ALA A 124 4.73 -9.19 25.28
N LEU A 125 5.68 -8.26 25.45
CA LEU A 125 6.20 -7.87 26.77
C LEU A 125 5.15 -7.14 27.63
N LEU A 126 4.34 -6.27 27.04
CA LEU A 126 3.25 -5.61 27.75
C LEU A 126 2.20 -6.60 28.27
N LYS A 127 1.82 -7.60 27.46
CA LYS A 127 0.89 -8.67 27.87
C LYS A 127 1.40 -9.50 29.04
N THR A 128 2.70 -9.74 29.12
CA THR A 128 3.33 -10.47 30.23
C THR A 128 3.67 -9.58 31.42
N ARG A 129 3.30 -8.28 31.38
CA ARG A 129 3.64 -7.29 32.41
C ARG A 129 5.14 -7.29 32.77
N SER A 130 5.97 -7.37 31.74
CA SER A 130 7.41 -7.33 31.89
C SER A 130 7.88 -6.01 32.54
N SER A 131 9.07 -6.02 33.12
CA SER A 131 9.63 -4.84 33.78
C SER A 131 9.82 -3.65 32.82
N ALA A 132 9.80 -2.44 33.36
CA ALA A 132 10.06 -1.24 32.57
C ALA A 132 11.43 -1.30 31.87
N SER A 133 12.44 -1.90 32.49
CA SER A 133 13.77 -2.06 31.89
C SER A 133 13.75 -2.98 30.66
N ALA A 134 12.88 -3.98 30.62
CA ALA A 134 12.73 -4.86 29.46
C ALA A 134 12.04 -4.13 28.27
N LEU A 135 11.24 -3.11 28.54
CA LEU A 135 10.56 -2.31 27.51
C LEU A 135 11.45 -1.21 26.91
N LEU A 136 12.47 -0.72 27.62
CA LEU A 136 13.30 0.40 27.17
C LEU A 136 13.86 0.27 25.76
N PRO A 137 14.55 -0.84 25.38
CA PRO A 137 15.10 -0.97 24.03
C PRO A 137 14.01 -0.96 22.93
N TRP A 138 12.83 -1.51 23.25
CA TRP A 138 11.69 -1.54 22.36
C TRP A 138 10.99 -0.19 22.24
N ASN A 139 10.98 0.61 23.31
CA ASN A 139 10.48 1.98 23.31
C ASN A 139 11.31 2.88 22.39
N GLU A 140 12.64 2.81 22.50
CA GLU A 140 13.56 3.56 21.64
C GLU A 140 13.37 3.22 20.16
N GLN A 141 13.26 1.91 19.84
CA GLN A 141 13.01 1.47 18.48
C GLN A 141 11.60 1.83 17.97
N LEU A 142 10.58 1.74 18.83
CA LEU A 142 9.22 2.15 18.51
C LEU A 142 9.18 3.63 18.08
N ILE A 143 9.84 4.48 18.87
CA ILE A 143 9.92 5.92 18.60
C ILE A 143 10.70 6.16 17.30
N LYS A 144 11.88 5.58 17.15
CA LYS A 144 12.73 5.78 15.98
C LYS A 144 12.04 5.40 14.67
N PHE A 145 11.55 4.15 14.56
CA PHE A 145 10.90 3.69 13.34
C PHE A 145 9.50 4.30 13.17
N GLY A 146 8.80 4.55 14.31
CA GLY A 146 7.49 5.19 14.29
C GLY A 146 7.57 6.64 13.81
N ALA A 147 8.53 7.42 14.29
CA ALA A 147 8.75 8.80 13.85
C ALA A 147 9.06 8.88 12.35
N GLN A 148 9.92 7.98 11.85
CA GLN A 148 10.25 7.92 10.42
C GLN A 148 9.02 7.58 9.59
N LEU A 149 8.30 6.50 9.94
CA LEU A 149 7.12 6.07 9.18
C LEU A 149 6.00 7.10 9.20
N THR A 150 5.78 7.78 10.33
CA THR A 150 4.81 8.88 10.44
C THR A 150 5.17 10.06 9.53
N ALA A 151 6.44 10.49 9.54
CA ALA A 151 6.91 11.58 8.69
C ALA A 151 6.72 11.25 7.20
N ASP A 152 7.14 10.06 6.78
CA ASP A 152 7.03 9.63 5.38
C ASP A 152 5.57 9.48 4.92
N ARG A 153 4.67 8.97 5.78
CA ARG A 153 3.24 8.87 5.45
C ARG A 153 2.57 10.24 5.35
N ILE A 154 2.91 11.19 6.23
CA ILE A 154 2.40 12.58 6.15
C ILE A 154 2.85 13.20 4.83
N ALA A 155 4.14 13.16 4.52
CA ALA A 155 4.69 13.69 3.27
C ALA A 155 4.06 13.03 2.03
N LEU A 156 3.82 11.71 2.08
CA LEU A 156 3.13 11.00 1.01
C LEU A 156 1.70 11.51 0.82
N VAL A 157 0.92 11.65 1.90
CA VAL A 157 -0.48 12.11 1.82
C VAL A 157 -0.56 13.55 1.33
N GLU A 158 0.35 14.42 1.76
CA GLU A 158 0.47 15.80 1.25
C GLU A 158 0.74 15.81 -0.28
N ALA A 159 1.63 14.96 -0.77
CA ALA A 159 1.93 14.84 -2.19
C ALA A 159 0.79 14.20 -3.00
N LEU A 160 0.05 13.25 -2.41
CA LEU A 160 -1.03 12.52 -3.07
C LEU A 160 -2.34 13.32 -3.13
N ASN A 161 -2.65 14.13 -2.10
CA ASN A 161 -3.93 14.84 -1.99
C ASN A 161 -4.30 15.67 -3.23
N PRO A 162 -3.41 16.48 -3.85
CA PRO A 162 -3.75 17.25 -5.04
C PRO A 162 -4.20 16.35 -6.22
N TRP A 163 -3.57 15.19 -6.38
CA TRP A 163 -3.91 14.22 -7.42
C TRP A 163 -5.27 13.58 -7.16
N VAL A 164 -5.57 13.22 -5.91
CA VAL A 164 -6.88 12.65 -5.53
C VAL A 164 -7.98 13.67 -5.77
N THR A 165 -7.81 14.91 -5.29
CA THR A 165 -8.78 16.01 -5.50
C THR A 165 -9.06 16.25 -6.97
N LYS A 166 -8.01 16.34 -7.80
CA LYS A 166 -8.13 16.55 -9.24
C LYS A 166 -8.87 15.38 -9.94
N ASN A 167 -8.49 14.14 -9.62
CA ASN A 167 -9.09 12.97 -10.25
C ASN A 167 -10.55 12.79 -9.84
N TYR A 168 -10.89 13.10 -8.60
CA TYR A 168 -12.28 13.07 -8.13
C TYR A 168 -13.15 14.11 -8.85
N ALA A 169 -12.66 15.33 -8.99
CA ALA A 169 -13.35 16.38 -9.74
C ALA A 169 -13.59 16.03 -11.22
N ASN A 170 -12.67 15.29 -11.84
CA ASN A 170 -12.82 14.83 -13.23
C ASN A 170 -13.95 13.80 -13.43
N LEU A 171 -14.47 13.21 -12.37
CA LEU A 171 -15.64 12.31 -12.42
C LEU A 171 -16.99 13.04 -12.40
N ASN A 172 -16.98 14.37 -12.59
CA ASN A 172 -18.17 15.24 -12.53
C ASN A 172 -18.88 15.19 -11.16
N GLU A 173 -18.14 14.95 -10.11
CA GLU A 173 -18.71 14.95 -8.76
C GLU A 173 -18.98 16.38 -8.28
N VAL A 174 -20.17 16.59 -7.73
CA VAL A 174 -20.62 17.93 -7.28
C VAL A 174 -19.86 18.39 -6.03
N LYS A 175 -19.45 17.43 -5.19
CA LYS A 175 -18.75 17.70 -3.93
C LYS A 175 -17.24 17.54 -4.12
N PRO A 176 -16.41 18.42 -3.55
CA PRO A 176 -14.96 18.22 -3.56
C PRO A 176 -14.57 17.01 -2.71
N ALA A 177 -13.46 16.35 -3.06
CA ALA A 177 -12.88 15.33 -2.24
C ALA A 177 -11.46 15.67 -1.84
N SER A 178 -11.05 15.24 -0.66
CA SER A 178 -9.71 15.41 -0.13
C SER A 178 -9.31 14.25 0.75
N ILE A 179 -7.99 14.12 0.95
CA ILE A 179 -7.42 13.18 1.90
C ILE A 179 -6.50 13.89 2.88
N SER A 180 -6.43 13.39 4.11
CA SER A 180 -5.50 13.89 5.13
C SER A 180 -5.02 12.74 6.02
N TYR A 181 -3.81 12.87 6.57
CA TYR A 181 -3.28 11.88 7.50
C TYR A 181 -3.76 12.19 8.91
N LYS A 182 -4.48 11.27 9.52
CA LYS A 182 -4.98 11.37 10.89
C LYS A 182 -4.08 10.60 11.84
N CYS A 183 -3.29 11.33 12.61
CA CYS A 183 -2.36 10.77 13.59
C CYS A 183 -3.04 10.42 14.91
N SER A 184 -2.55 9.40 15.58
CA SER A 184 -2.92 9.02 16.95
C SER A 184 -2.30 9.94 18.01
N SER A 185 -1.29 10.71 17.63
CA SER A 185 -0.58 11.68 18.47
C SER A 185 -0.66 13.06 17.84
N GLU A 186 -1.11 14.06 18.59
CA GLU A 186 -1.15 15.46 18.14
C GLU A 186 0.27 16.05 18.08
N GLY A 187 0.50 16.98 17.15
CA GLY A 187 1.76 17.70 17.01
C GLY A 187 2.81 17.02 16.13
N VAL A 188 2.53 15.84 15.59
CA VAL A 188 3.42 15.21 14.59
C VAL A 188 3.33 15.92 13.24
N SER A 189 4.40 15.81 12.45
CA SER A 189 4.53 16.47 11.14
C SER A 189 5.33 15.58 10.17
N ASN A 190 5.66 16.11 9.02
CA ASN A 190 6.59 15.46 8.06
C ASN A 190 8.08 15.59 8.45
N ASN A 191 8.37 16.04 9.68
CA ASN A 191 9.71 16.17 10.23
C ASN A 191 10.00 15.05 11.23
N PHE A 192 11.09 14.33 11.01
CA PHE A 192 11.51 13.17 11.82
C PHE A 192 11.82 13.57 13.28
N GLU A 193 12.61 14.63 13.46
CA GLU A 193 13.08 15.08 14.80
C GLU A 193 11.90 15.52 15.67
N ASN A 194 10.99 16.30 15.09
CA ASN A 194 9.75 16.69 15.76
C ASN A 194 8.93 15.46 16.20
N ASN A 195 8.82 14.45 15.33
CA ASN A 195 8.06 13.26 15.64
C ASN A 195 8.72 12.40 16.73
N VAL A 196 10.05 12.38 16.82
CA VAL A 196 10.77 11.73 17.91
C VAL A 196 10.41 12.39 19.25
N GLU A 197 10.43 13.72 19.33
CA GLU A 197 10.08 14.44 20.55
C GLU A 197 8.62 14.20 20.95
N VAL A 198 7.69 14.35 20.00
CA VAL A 198 6.24 14.19 20.24
C VAL A 198 5.93 12.76 20.69
N LEU A 199 6.45 11.75 20.00
CA LEU A 199 6.17 10.34 20.33
C LEU A 199 6.82 9.93 21.65
N THR A 200 8.00 10.47 22.00
CA THR A 200 8.65 10.22 23.29
C THR A 200 7.76 10.72 24.43
N LYS A 201 7.37 11.99 24.36
CA LYS A 201 6.49 12.58 25.37
C LYS A 201 5.16 11.81 25.50
N ARG A 202 4.56 11.50 24.34
CA ARG A 202 3.28 10.78 24.32
C ARG A 202 3.38 9.38 24.90
N LEU A 203 4.50 8.68 24.65
CA LEU A 203 4.75 7.35 25.20
C LEU A 203 4.84 7.38 26.75
N GLU A 204 5.49 8.39 27.31
CA GLU A 204 5.55 8.59 28.76
C GLU A 204 4.16 8.81 29.37
N GLU A 205 3.34 9.64 28.73
CA GLU A 205 1.97 9.95 29.19
C GLU A 205 1.05 8.72 29.22
N VAL A 206 1.19 7.78 28.26
CA VAL A 206 0.33 6.61 28.17
C VAL A 206 0.92 5.34 28.77
N ALA A 207 2.15 5.37 29.28
CA ALA A 207 2.90 4.19 29.73
C ALA A 207 2.10 3.28 30.70
N TYR A 208 1.43 3.88 31.69
CA TYR A 208 0.59 3.14 32.62
C TYR A 208 -0.58 2.44 31.94
N GLN A 209 -1.27 3.16 31.03
CA GLN A 209 -2.41 2.60 30.29
C GLN A 209 -2.01 1.46 29.36
N GLU A 210 -0.81 1.54 28.75
CA GLU A 210 -0.28 0.47 27.90
C GLU A 210 0.02 -0.79 28.70
N ILE A 211 0.60 -0.66 29.91
CA ILE A 211 0.82 -1.78 30.81
C ILE A 211 -0.50 -2.42 31.27
N GLU A 212 -1.49 -1.59 31.59
CA GLU A 212 -2.81 -2.06 32.02
C GLU A 212 -3.51 -2.82 30.87
N ARG A 213 -3.49 -2.29 29.65
CA ARG A 213 -4.16 -2.85 28.47
C ARG A 213 -3.36 -3.94 27.76
N GLY A 214 -2.06 -4.08 28.05
CA GLY A 214 -1.16 -5.03 27.41
C GLY A 214 -0.90 -4.77 25.92
N VAL A 215 -0.97 -3.51 25.46
CA VAL A 215 -0.87 -3.15 24.04
C VAL A 215 -0.34 -1.73 23.85
N SER A 216 0.44 -1.52 22.79
CA SER A 216 0.92 -0.20 22.39
C SER A 216 -0.23 0.68 21.93
N LEU A 217 -0.34 1.88 22.49
CA LEU A 217 -1.47 2.82 22.26
C LEU A 217 -1.13 3.97 21.33
N ILE A 218 0.15 4.22 21.05
CA ILE A 218 0.62 5.30 20.20
C ILE A 218 1.45 4.79 19.02
N GLY A 219 1.52 5.60 17.98
CA GLY A 219 2.37 5.39 16.80
C GLY A 219 1.60 5.00 15.55
N PRO A 220 2.28 4.92 14.38
CA PRO A 220 1.65 4.83 13.06
C PRO A 220 0.78 3.58 12.83
N HIS A 221 0.85 2.54 13.67
CA HIS A 221 -0.10 1.42 13.65
C HIS A 221 -1.50 1.78 14.18
N ARG A 222 -1.66 2.97 14.80
CA ARG A 222 -2.93 3.52 15.29
C ARG A 222 -3.47 4.64 14.41
N ASP A 223 -2.67 5.12 13.47
CA ASP A 223 -3.02 6.23 12.58
C ASP A 223 -3.96 5.78 11.46
N ASP A 224 -4.55 6.75 10.76
CA ASP A 224 -5.47 6.49 9.66
C ASP A 224 -5.27 7.49 8.51
N LEU A 225 -5.68 7.08 7.31
CA LEU A 225 -5.90 7.98 6.19
C LEU A 225 -7.36 8.43 6.21
N HIS A 226 -7.58 9.70 6.49
CA HIS A 226 -8.91 10.29 6.47
C HIS A 226 -9.30 10.64 5.05
N LEU A 227 -10.46 10.13 4.61
CA LEU A 227 -11.05 10.39 3.29
C LEU A 227 -12.28 11.26 3.50
N GLN A 228 -12.36 12.39 2.83
CA GLN A 228 -13.46 13.36 2.97
C GLN A 228 -14.10 13.65 1.63
N ILE A 229 -15.43 13.75 1.61
CA ILE A 229 -16.24 14.15 0.45
C ILE A 229 -17.20 15.25 0.91
N GLY A 230 -17.05 16.45 0.34
CA GLY A 230 -17.70 17.64 0.88
C GLY A 230 -17.31 17.87 2.33
N ASP A 231 -18.29 18.06 3.19
CA ASP A 231 -18.08 18.34 4.62
C ASP A 231 -18.06 17.06 5.49
N PHE A 232 -18.19 15.86 4.90
CA PHE A 232 -18.35 14.62 5.65
C PHE A 232 -17.23 13.61 5.37
N PRO A 233 -16.90 12.76 6.36
CA PRO A 233 -16.05 11.60 6.13
C PRO A 233 -16.68 10.69 5.06
N ALA A 234 -15.86 10.14 4.17
CA ALA A 234 -16.36 9.21 3.17
C ALA A 234 -16.95 7.93 3.82
N LYS A 235 -16.28 7.40 4.85
CA LYS A 235 -16.78 6.24 5.60
C LYS A 235 -18.08 6.56 6.29
N GLY A 236 -19.14 5.83 5.95
CA GLY A 236 -20.48 5.95 6.53
C GLY A 236 -21.40 7.00 5.88
N TYR A 237 -20.85 7.92 5.07
CA TYR A 237 -21.62 8.98 4.43
C TYR A 237 -21.62 8.93 2.90
N ALA A 238 -20.57 8.39 2.29
CA ALA A 238 -20.48 8.27 0.85
C ALA A 238 -21.50 7.27 0.28
N SER A 239 -22.18 7.66 -0.78
CA SER A 239 -22.97 6.75 -1.61
C SER A 239 -22.07 5.67 -2.24
N HIS A 240 -22.70 4.66 -2.86
CA HIS A 240 -21.93 3.62 -3.57
C HIS A 240 -21.08 4.23 -4.70
N GLY A 241 -21.65 5.12 -5.48
CA GLY A 241 -20.94 5.81 -6.56
C GLY A 241 -19.80 6.70 -6.05
N GLU A 242 -20.04 7.54 -5.03
CA GLU A 242 -19.00 8.37 -4.42
C GLU A 242 -17.86 7.51 -3.83
N SER A 243 -18.17 6.34 -3.27
CA SER A 243 -17.14 5.40 -2.78
C SER A 243 -16.26 4.86 -3.93
N TRP A 244 -16.87 4.48 -5.07
CA TRP A 244 -16.12 4.09 -6.26
C TRP A 244 -15.27 5.23 -6.82
N SER A 245 -15.84 6.44 -6.90
CA SER A 245 -15.11 7.63 -7.36
C SER A 245 -13.89 7.93 -6.49
N MET A 246 -14.02 7.80 -5.16
CA MET A 246 -12.91 7.98 -4.23
C MET A 246 -11.84 6.89 -4.40
N ALA A 247 -12.23 5.61 -4.50
CA ALA A 247 -11.29 4.50 -4.70
C ALA A 247 -10.50 4.65 -6.02
N ILE A 248 -11.19 4.97 -7.12
CA ILE A 248 -10.56 5.27 -8.42
C ILE A 248 -9.60 6.46 -8.28
N SER A 249 -10.02 7.53 -7.60
CA SER A 249 -9.20 8.74 -7.43
C SER A 249 -7.94 8.49 -6.62
N LEU A 250 -7.99 7.61 -5.60
CA LEU A 250 -6.82 7.17 -4.85
C LEU A 250 -5.84 6.41 -5.75
N ARG A 251 -6.31 5.45 -6.55
CA ARG A 251 -5.45 4.62 -7.41
C ARG A 251 -4.87 5.39 -8.59
N ILE A 252 -5.71 6.13 -9.32
CA ILE A 252 -5.22 6.99 -10.42
C ILE A 252 -4.35 8.12 -9.87
N GLY A 253 -4.69 8.67 -8.69
CA GLY A 253 -3.86 9.65 -8.01
C GLY A 253 -2.48 9.11 -7.69
N SER A 254 -2.39 7.87 -7.18
CA SER A 254 -1.11 7.19 -6.94
C SER A 254 -0.31 7.00 -8.23
N PHE A 255 -0.97 6.58 -9.31
CA PHE A 255 -0.35 6.42 -10.63
C PHE A 255 0.21 7.76 -11.14
N ASN A 256 -0.59 8.83 -11.09
CA ASN A 256 -0.17 10.15 -11.54
C ASN A 256 0.96 10.73 -10.69
N LEU A 257 0.94 10.50 -9.36
CA LEU A 257 2.03 10.91 -8.47
C LEU A 257 3.34 10.24 -8.87
N LEU A 258 3.35 8.90 -9.02
CA LEU A 258 4.52 8.14 -9.43
C LEU A 258 5.06 8.60 -10.80
N LYS A 259 4.17 8.81 -11.77
CA LYS A 259 4.55 9.33 -13.10
C LYS A 259 5.16 10.72 -13.02
N SER A 260 4.61 11.61 -12.21
CA SER A 260 5.14 12.97 -12.04
C SER A 260 6.55 13.00 -11.43
N GLU A 261 6.95 11.92 -10.77
CA GLU A 261 8.26 11.72 -10.18
C GLU A 261 9.23 10.93 -11.10
N GLY A 262 8.84 10.71 -12.35
CA GLY A 262 9.67 10.02 -13.35
C GLY A 262 9.59 8.50 -13.30
N SER A 263 8.63 7.92 -12.60
CA SER A 263 8.35 6.48 -12.63
C SER A 263 7.40 6.13 -13.77
N GLU A 264 7.54 4.91 -14.30
CA GLU A 264 6.59 4.33 -15.27
C GLU A 264 5.96 3.05 -14.69
N PRO A 265 4.98 3.20 -13.77
CA PRO A 265 4.36 2.04 -13.13
C PRO A 265 3.46 1.29 -14.11
N ILE A 266 3.47 -0.03 -14.03
CA ILE A 266 2.49 -0.89 -14.72
C ILE A 266 1.13 -0.68 -14.06
N LEU A 267 0.11 -0.39 -14.87
CA LEU A 267 -1.27 -0.29 -14.40
C LEU A 267 -1.94 -1.66 -14.48
N ILE A 268 -2.44 -2.18 -13.37
CA ILE A 268 -3.17 -3.44 -13.30
C ILE A 268 -4.63 -3.15 -12.94
N LEU A 269 -5.55 -3.57 -13.80
CA LEU A 269 -7.00 -3.44 -13.61
C LEU A 269 -7.60 -4.85 -13.50
N ASP A 270 -7.88 -5.28 -12.27
CA ASP A 270 -8.30 -6.67 -11.96
C ASP A 270 -9.82 -6.71 -11.77
N ASP A 271 -10.54 -7.16 -12.79
CA ASP A 271 -12.01 -7.36 -12.82
C ASP A 271 -12.87 -6.13 -12.46
N VAL A 272 -12.38 -4.92 -12.76
CA VAL A 272 -13.02 -3.68 -12.29
C VAL A 272 -14.12 -3.13 -13.20
N PHE A 273 -14.10 -3.50 -14.50
CA PHE A 273 -15.01 -2.90 -15.46
C PHE A 273 -16.47 -3.33 -15.30
N ALA A 274 -16.73 -4.50 -14.75
CA ALA A 274 -18.08 -5.02 -14.53
C ALA A 274 -18.91 -4.13 -13.58
N GLU A 275 -18.27 -3.51 -12.60
CA GLU A 275 -18.95 -2.76 -11.53
C GLU A 275 -19.02 -1.24 -11.76
N LEU A 276 -18.44 -0.73 -12.87
CA LEU A 276 -18.32 0.68 -13.12
C LEU A 276 -19.34 1.19 -14.13
N ASP A 277 -19.88 2.38 -13.87
CA ASP A 277 -20.67 3.12 -14.84
C ASP A 277 -19.80 3.73 -15.96
N THR A 278 -20.45 4.30 -16.97
CA THR A 278 -19.79 4.86 -18.15
C THR A 278 -18.77 5.96 -17.82
N SER A 279 -19.05 6.83 -16.84
CA SER A 279 -18.15 7.93 -16.46
C SER A 279 -16.86 7.38 -15.82
N ARG A 280 -16.98 6.45 -14.90
CA ARG A 280 -15.85 5.81 -14.19
C ARG A 280 -15.04 4.91 -15.12
N ARG A 281 -15.70 4.17 -16.02
CA ARG A 281 -15.02 3.43 -17.10
C ARG A 281 -14.16 4.35 -17.95
N LYS A 282 -14.72 5.50 -18.39
CA LYS A 282 -13.99 6.48 -19.21
C LYS A 282 -12.74 7.03 -18.50
N GLN A 283 -12.81 7.28 -17.20
CA GLN A 283 -11.65 7.76 -16.44
C GLN A 283 -10.56 6.70 -16.35
N LEU A 284 -10.91 5.44 -16.06
CA LEU A 284 -9.94 4.34 -16.08
C LEU A 284 -9.32 4.18 -17.47
N MET A 285 -10.11 4.28 -18.53
CA MET A 285 -9.61 4.24 -19.90
C MET A 285 -8.60 5.36 -20.17
N SER A 286 -8.83 6.57 -19.67
CA SER A 286 -7.85 7.65 -19.81
C SER A 286 -6.52 7.34 -19.12
N ALA A 287 -6.56 6.65 -17.97
CA ALA A 287 -5.34 6.20 -17.30
C ALA A 287 -4.58 5.13 -18.10
N THR A 288 -5.30 4.20 -18.78
CA THR A 288 -4.65 3.19 -19.64
C THR A 288 -3.91 3.81 -20.82
N GLN A 289 -4.39 4.94 -21.33
CA GLN A 289 -3.76 5.64 -22.46
C GLN A 289 -2.44 6.32 -22.11
N ILE A 290 -2.24 6.68 -20.84
CA ILE A 290 -1.00 7.34 -20.37
C ILE A 290 -0.02 6.37 -19.72
N ALA A 291 -0.45 5.14 -19.41
CA ALA A 291 0.41 4.09 -18.90
C ALA A 291 1.21 3.46 -20.05
N GLU A 292 2.51 3.23 -19.85
CA GLU A 292 3.33 2.52 -20.81
C GLU A 292 2.87 1.06 -20.98
N GLN A 293 2.49 0.43 -19.86
CA GLN A 293 1.95 -0.92 -19.85
C GLN A 293 0.72 -1.01 -18.95
N THR A 294 -0.36 -1.59 -19.49
CA THR A 294 -1.58 -1.89 -18.74
C THR A 294 -1.92 -3.36 -18.86
N ILE A 295 -2.26 -3.98 -17.74
CA ILE A 295 -2.75 -5.36 -17.67
C ILE A 295 -4.17 -5.34 -17.14
N ILE A 296 -5.08 -5.92 -17.90
CA ILE A 296 -6.51 -5.98 -17.56
C ILE A 296 -6.91 -7.43 -17.44
N THR A 297 -7.55 -7.79 -16.34
CA THR A 297 -8.23 -9.07 -16.19
C THR A 297 -9.74 -8.87 -16.18
N THR A 298 -10.48 -9.81 -16.72
CA THR A 298 -11.94 -9.82 -16.70
C THR A 298 -12.45 -11.26 -16.80
N ALA A 299 -13.55 -11.55 -16.10
CA ALA A 299 -14.25 -12.82 -16.21
C ALA A 299 -15.10 -12.88 -17.49
N VAL A 300 -15.56 -11.72 -18.00
CA VAL A 300 -16.46 -11.63 -19.14
C VAL A 300 -15.91 -10.62 -20.16
N GLU A 301 -15.68 -11.07 -21.37
CA GLU A 301 -15.10 -10.23 -22.45
C GLU A 301 -15.96 -8.99 -22.79
N SER A 302 -17.29 -9.13 -22.72
CA SER A 302 -18.22 -8.02 -23.00
C SER A 302 -18.13 -6.85 -21.98
N ASP A 303 -17.49 -7.04 -20.84
CA ASP A 303 -17.31 -5.97 -19.86
C ASP A 303 -16.17 -5.02 -20.25
N LEU A 304 -15.30 -5.46 -21.18
CA LEU A 304 -14.22 -4.63 -21.68
C LEU A 304 -14.76 -3.56 -22.66
N PRO A 305 -14.33 -2.28 -22.49
CA PRO A 305 -14.62 -1.24 -23.48
C PRO A 305 -14.10 -1.63 -24.87
N ALA A 306 -14.92 -1.41 -25.90
CA ALA A 306 -14.59 -1.78 -27.28
C ALA A 306 -13.38 -1.02 -27.86
N GLU A 307 -13.06 0.13 -27.26
CA GLU A 307 -11.94 1.00 -27.65
C GLU A 307 -10.57 0.46 -27.19
N LEU A 308 -10.54 -0.57 -26.35
CA LEU A 308 -9.30 -1.20 -25.90
C LEU A 308 -8.70 -2.06 -27.03
N LEU A 309 -7.65 -1.54 -27.65
CA LEU A 309 -6.79 -2.33 -28.54
C LEU A 309 -5.82 -3.14 -27.68
N THR A 310 -6.12 -4.41 -27.47
CA THR A 310 -5.35 -5.27 -26.54
C THR A 310 -4.91 -6.56 -27.19
N GLN A 311 -3.76 -7.06 -26.77
CA GLN A 311 -3.41 -8.48 -26.95
C GLN A 311 -4.19 -9.29 -25.90
N LYS A 312 -4.99 -10.27 -26.36
CA LYS A 312 -5.84 -11.09 -25.49
C LYS A 312 -5.18 -12.41 -25.17
N PHE A 313 -5.25 -12.80 -23.91
CA PHE A 313 -4.84 -14.12 -23.42
C PHE A 313 -6.04 -14.76 -22.73
N TYR A 314 -6.41 -15.96 -23.12
CA TYR A 314 -7.47 -16.74 -22.50
C TYR A 314 -6.83 -17.76 -21.55
N VAL A 315 -7.31 -17.82 -20.29
CA VAL A 315 -6.77 -18.67 -19.22
C VAL A 315 -7.85 -19.64 -18.75
#